data_d705b2d5cf3f842a815eb04b5178ba5e
#
_entry.id   d705b2d5cf3f842a815eb04b5178ba5e
#
_cell.length_a   1.000
_cell.length_b   1.000
_cell.length_c   1.000
_cell.angle_alpha   90.00
_cell.angle_beta   90.00
_cell.angle_gamma   90.00
#
_symmetry.space_group_name_H-M   'P 1'
#
loop_
_entity.id
_entity.type
_entity.pdbx_description
1 polymer ?
#
loop_
_entity_poly.entity_id
_entity_poly.type
_entity_poly.pdbx_seq_one_letter_code
_entity_poly.pdbx_strand_id
1 'polypeptide(L)'
;NSDAASTWREDIVPLCQLNYESAAVILTDRAESMYSFNTGDEALLSGRFFTGEEYTNGDDVCVISAAYAEQNGLRLGDMIQLDYYDSGFGEYNNGATANSMLAAEDPGPYRQRYYMSLDDAIGVCKNYTVIGIYTGARFAFGAYQLNADTILVPKASVPNAQNYETRANSLLNTFVLKNGSAKEFEKYMEQQNLAGQFLYFDQDFSSMQESLDALETNAMRLMMVGIGVFLLTSALFLFLNFRRMNLTIRGVRLLGRSSKAVFREIIMALIPLETLAVLFGTCAAIALFDVVTRNLLSSALTLRPEAMAVSAVTAFVFLMVSTMISTAIFANRKLMKAK
;
A
#
# COMPACT_ATOMS: atom_id res chain seq x y z
N ASN A 1 42.21 -46.68 17.99
CA ASN A 1 42.57 -45.27 17.70
C ASN A 1 42.82 -44.97 16.20
N SER A 2 43.05 -45.97 15.34
CA SER A 2 43.19 -45.76 13.89
C SER A 2 41.84 -45.53 13.21
N ASP A 3 40.82 -46.28 13.61
CA ASP A 3 39.47 -46.22 12.98
C ASP A 3 38.76 -44.88 13.22
N ALA A 4 38.89 -44.32 14.43
CA ALA A 4 38.30 -43.00 14.70
C ALA A 4 38.97 -41.87 13.89
N ALA A 5 40.28 -42.00 13.63
CA ALA A 5 40.99 -40.99 12.85
C ALA A 5 40.67 -41.07 11.34
N SER A 6 40.40 -42.29 10.82
CA SER A 6 39.94 -42.45 9.44
C SER A 6 38.55 -41.92 9.24
N THR A 7 37.60 -42.23 10.11
CA THR A 7 36.26 -41.69 10.08
C THR A 7 36.24 -40.16 10.10
N TRP A 8 37.08 -39.55 10.92
CA TRP A 8 37.19 -38.08 10.93
C TRP A 8 37.70 -37.52 9.60
N ARG A 9 38.67 -38.10 8.98
CA ARG A 9 39.25 -37.60 7.72
C ARG A 9 38.41 -37.90 6.51
N GLU A 10 37.78 -39.07 6.47
CA GLU A 10 37.10 -39.55 5.28
C GLU A 10 35.61 -39.16 5.25
N ASP A 11 34.99 -39.03 6.43
CA ASP A 11 33.53 -38.77 6.51
C ASP A 11 33.24 -37.38 7.12
N ILE A 12 33.78 -37.06 8.30
CA ILE A 12 33.34 -35.89 9.07
C ILE A 12 33.91 -34.60 8.47
N VAL A 13 35.18 -34.54 8.18
CA VAL A 13 35.79 -33.31 7.64
C VAL A 13 35.23 -32.94 6.28
N PRO A 14 35.10 -33.88 5.31
CA PRO A 14 34.46 -33.55 4.02
C PRO A 14 33.01 -33.14 4.17
N LEU A 15 32.24 -33.77 5.05
CA LEU A 15 30.86 -33.40 5.31
C LEU A 15 30.74 -32.00 5.92
N CYS A 16 31.59 -31.67 6.89
CA CYS A 16 31.63 -30.31 7.46
C CYS A 16 32.03 -29.27 6.42
N GLN A 17 32.96 -29.60 5.53
CA GLN A 17 33.38 -28.72 4.46
C GLN A 17 32.24 -28.51 3.45
N LEU A 18 31.55 -29.56 3.03
CA LEU A 18 30.41 -29.49 2.14
C LEU A 18 29.29 -28.58 2.73
N ASN A 19 28.97 -28.79 4.01
CA ASN A 19 27.98 -27.96 4.68
C ASN A 19 28.42 -26.51 4.86
N TYR A 20 29.71 -26.26 5.03
CA TYR A 20 30.27 -24.90 5.13
C TYR A 20 30.21 -24.16 3.79
N GLU A 21 30.45 -24.87 2.68
CA GLU A 21 30.41 -24.32 1.32
C GLU A 21 28.97 -24.23 0.75
N SER A 22 27.99 -24.80 1.44
CA SER A 22 26.59 -24.80 1.03
C SER A 22 25.90 -23.51 1.42
N ALA A 23 25.03 -23.04 0.56
CA ALA A 23 24.14 -21.90 0.81
C ALA A 23 22.66 -22.32 0.72
N ALA A 24 21.80 -21.59 1.46
CA ALA A 24 20.37 -21.78 1.34
C ALA A 24 19.85 -21.12 0.06
N VAL A 25 19.20 -21.88 -0.79
CA VAL A 25 18.53 -21.31 -1.96
C VAL A 25 17.02 -21.35 -1.76
N ILE A 26 16.39 -20.19 -1.84
CA ILE A 26 14.94 -20.07 -1.81
C ILE A 26 14.42 -19.84 -3.22
N LEU A 27 13.64 -20.79 -3.69
CA LEU A 27 12.93 -20.70 -4.96
C LEU A 27 11.65 -19.88 -4.72
N THR A 28 11.53 -18.72 -5.33
CA THR A 28 10.41 -17.82 -5.07
C THR A 28 9.72 -17.35 -6.35
N ASP A 29 8.41 -17.21 -6.27
CA ASP A 29 7.61 -16.58 -7.32
C ASP A 29 7.45 -15.05 -7.07
N ARG A 30 7.81 -14.57 -5.85
CA ARG A 30 7.74 -13.17 -5.48
C ARG A 30 8.55 -12.87 -4.21
N ALA A 31 9.81 -12.50 -4.38
CA ALA A 31 10.71 -12.22 -3.25
C ALA A 31 10.23 -11.05 -2.38
N GLU A 32 9.66 -10.00 -2.99
CA GLU A 32 9.14 -8.82 -2.31
C GLU A 32 7.98 -9.13 -1.35
N SER A 33 7.34 -10.28 -1.53
CA SER A 33 6.21 -10.72 -0.70
C SER A 33 6.66 -11.48 0.55
N MET A 34 7.95 -11.78 0.69
CA MET A 34 8.46 -12.48 1.86
C MET A 34 8.26 -11.64 3.11
N TYR A 35 7.97 -12.32 4.23
CA TYR A 35 7.64 -11.68 5.48
C TYR A 35 8.71 -10.67 5.93
N SER A 36 9.97 -11.06 5.91
CA SER A 36 11.10 -10.23 6.37
C SER A 36 11.24 -8.90 5.61
N PHE A 37 10.95 -8.89 4.30
CA PHE A 37 10.92 -7.66 3.51
C PHE A 37 9.67 -6.81 3.77
N ASN A 38 8.54 -7.43 4.07
CA ASN A 38 7.30 -6.70 4.37
C ASN A 38 7.31 -6.07 5.76
N THR A 39 7.95 -6.70 6.74
CA THR A 39 8.09 -6.15 8.09
C THR A 39 9.20 -5.09 8.20
N GLY A 40 10.08 -5.03 7.20
CA GLY A 40 11.24 -4.15 7.22
C GLY A 40 12.42 -4.71 8.04
N ASP A 41 12.35 -5.98 8.46
CA ASP A 41 13.48 -6.67 9.11
C ASP A 41 14.63 -6.82 8.15
N GLU A 42 14.33 -6.93 6.86
CA GLU A 42 15.28 -6.94 5.77
C GLU A 42 14.91 -5.92 4.70
N ALA A 43 15.92 -5.39 4.03
CA ALA A 43 15.74 -4.40 2.98
C ALA A 43 16.76 -4.64 1.85
N LEU A 44 16.37 -4.28 0.63
CA LEU A 44 17.28 -4.26 -0.49
C LEU A 44 18.30 -3.11 -0.30
N LEU A 45 19.58 -3.43 -0.26
CA LEU A 45 20.68 -2.46 -0.10
C LEU A 45 21.14 -1.89 -1.43
N SER A 46 21.18 -2.74 -2.45
CA SER A 46 21.63 -2.33 -3.80
C SER A 46 21.03 -3.23 -4.86
N GLY A 47 20.93 -2.71 -6.09
CA GLY A 47 20.32 -3.43 -7.20
C GLY A 47 18.78 -3.40 -7.15
N ARG A 48 18.16 -4.51 -7.50
CA ARG A 48 16.70 -4.64 -7.59
C ARG A 48 16.26 -6.08 -7.30
N PHE A 49 14.97 -6.26 -7.02
CA PHE A 49 14.31 -7.57 -7.07
C PHE A 49 14.04 -7.98 -8.52
N PHE A 50 13.51 -9.17 -8.69
CA PHE A 50 13.14 -9.74 -9.98
C PHE A 50 11.96 -8.98 -10.61
N THR A 51 11.96 -8.88 -11.93
CA THR A 51 10.82 -8.40 -12.68
C THR A 51 9.78 -9.50 -12.89
N GLY A 52 8.54 -9.12 -13.22
CA GLY A 52 7.50 -10.11 -13.54
C GLY A 52 7.86 -11.03 -14.71
N GLU A 53 8.64 -10.52 -15.67
CA GLU A 53 9.14 -11.31 -16.82
C GLU A 53 10.18 -12.31 -16.37
N GLU A 54 11.15 -11.93 -15.53
CA GLU A 54 12.18 -12.82 -14.98
C GLU A 54 11.58 -13.94 -14.14
N TYR A 55 10.53 -13.68 -13.36
CA TYR A 55 9.79 -14.74 -12.67
C TYR A 55 9.11 -15.69 -13.63
N THR A 56 8.49 -15.18 -14.69
CA THR A 56 7.72 -15.99 -15.65
C THR A 56 8.63 -16.80 -16.57
N ASN A 57 9.69 -16.19 -17.06
CA ASN A 57 10.65 -16.83 -17.97
C ASN A 57 11.62 -17.77 -17.25
N GLY A 58 11.80 -17.57 -15.94
CA GLY A 58 12.80 -18.29 -15.18
C GLY A 58 14.21 -17.87 -15.58
N ASP A 59 14.45 -16.57 -15.66
CA ASP A 59 15.77 -16.04 -16.03
C ASP A 59 16.80 -16.38 -14.94
N ASP A 60 18.05 -16.61 -15.36
CA ASP A 60 19.14 -17.02 -14.49
C ASP A 60 19.72 -15.80 -13.73
N VAL A 61 18.94 -15.25 -12.82
CA VAL A 61 19.27 -14.11 -11.97
C VAL A 61 19.04 -14.45 -10.50
N CYS A 62 19.82 -13.84 -9.61
CA CYS A 62 19.70 -14.07 -8.17
C CYS A 62 19.81 -12.77 -7.36
N VAL A 63 19.26 -12.83 -6.15
CA VAL A 63 19.39 -11.80 -5.12
C VAL A 63 20.04 -12.46 -3.90
N ILE A 64 21.14 -11.87 -3.40
CA ILE A 64 21.96 -12.45 -2.35
C ILE A 64 22.00 -11.55 -1.11
N SER A 65 22.31 -12.13 0.05
CA SER A 65 22.50 -11.33 1.25
C SER A 65 23.83 -10.53 1.20
N ALA A 66 23.88 -9.42 1.92
CA ALA A 66 25.09 -8.62 2.06
C ALA A 66 26.24 -9.43 2.71
N ALA A 67 25.91 -10.29 3.67
CA ALA A 67 26.90 -11.14 4.35
C ALA A 67 27.48 -12.16 3.38
N TYR A 68 26.66 -12.78 2.54
CA TYR A 68 27.14 -13.71 1.51
C TYR A 68 28.00 -13.00 0.45
N ALA A 69 27.54 -11.79 0.02
CA ALA A 69 28.32 -10.98 -0.91
C ALA A 69 29.70 -10.59 -0.36
N GLU A 70 29.74 -10.14 0.90
CA GLU A 70 31.00 -9.77 1.56
C GLU A 70 31.94 -10.96 1.70
N GLN A 71 31.41 -12.10 2.15
CA GLN A 71 32.19 -13.31 2.36
C GLN A 71 32.83 -13.83 1.08
N ASN A 72 32.13 -13.75 -0.04
CA ASN A 72 32.54 -14.27 -1.34
C ASN A 72 33.13 -13.20 -2.28
N GLY A 73 33.19 -11.94 -1.85
CA GLY A 73 33.67 -10.81 -2.65
C GLY A 73 32.81 -10.48 -3.87
N LEU A 74 31.50 -10.79 -3.82
CA LEU A 74 30.59 -10.65 -4.93
C LEU A 74 29.98 -9.23 -4.99
N ARG A 75 29.70 -8.78 -6.21
CA ARG A 75 29.08 -7.48 -6.51
C ARG A 75 27.92 -7.67 -7.49
N LEU A 76 27.14 -6.63 -7.66
CA LEU A 76 26.11 -6.60 -8.70
C LEU A 76 26.72 -6.85 -10.08
N GLY A 77 26.12 -7.76 -10.84
CA GLY A 77 26.57 -8.18 -12.16
C GLY A 77 27.54 -9.36 -12.16
N ASP A 78 28.07 -9.78 -11.02
CA ASP A 78 28.89 -10.97 -10.95
C ASP A 78 28.05 -12.23 -11.14
N MET A 79 28.70 -13.29 -11.60
CA MET A 79 28.07 -14.59 -11.81
C MET A 79 28.44 -15.54 -10.69
N ILE A 80 27.45 -16.28 -10.19
CA ILE A 80 27.64 -17.37 -9.22
C ILE A 80 27.16 -18.69 -9.83
N GLN A 81 27.86 -19.74 -9.63
CA GLN A 81 27.42 -21.10 -9.97
C GLN A 81 26.77 -21.73 -8.75
N LEU A 82 25.58 -22.25 -8.92
CA LEU A 82 24.83 -22.98 -7.90
C LEU A 82 24.61 -24.42 -8.37
N ASP A 83 25.06 -25.35 -7.56
CA ASP A 83 24.87 -26.77 -7.73
C ASP A 83 23.70 -27.22 -6.81
N TYR A 84 22.61 -27.66 -7.41
CA TYR A 84 21.45 -28.15 -6.67
C TYR A 84 21.61 -29.65 -6.43
N TYR A 85 21.67 -30.02 -5.16
CA TYR A 85 21.81 -31.41 -4.77
C TYR A 85 20.45 -32.08 -4.61
N ASP A 86 20.31 -33.26 -5.17
CA ASP A 86 19.18 -34.14 -4.92
C ASP A 86 19.41 -34.88 -3.60
N SER A 87 19.15 -34.18 -2.50
CA SER A 87 19.52 -34.61 -1.16
C SER A 87 18.59 -35.67 -0.55
N GLY A 88 17.54 -36.09 -1.23
CA GLY A 88 16.55 -36.99 -0.64
C GLY A 88 15.97 -36.47 0.70
N PHE A 89 16.09 -35.19 0.98
CA PHE A 89 15.77 -34.53 2.26
C PHE A 89 14.33 -34.80 2.71
N GLY A 90 13.46 -35.12 1.77
CA GLY A 90 12.08 -35.56 2.06
C GLY A 90 12.01 -36.88 2.83
N GLU A 91 12.99 -37.74 2.69
CA GLU A 91 13.06 -39.05 3.37
C GLU A 91 13.70 -38.91 4.76
N TYR A 92 14.63 -37.99 4.94
CA TYR A 92 15.31 -37.73 6.23
C TYR A 92 14.36 -37.14 7.30
N ASN A 93 13.30 -36.50 6.92
CA ASN A 93 12.32 -35.96 7.88
C ASN A 93 11.48 -37.02 8.59
N ASN A 94 11.56 -38.29 8.20
CA ASN A 94 10.88 -39.38 8.86
C ASN A 94 11.67 -39.99 10.04
N GLY A 95 12.66 -39.30 10.55
CA GLY A 95 13.28 -39.59 11.85
C GLY A 95 14.29 -40.72 11.87
N ALA A 96 14.64 -41.27 10.70
CA ALA A 96 15.33 -42.52 10.72
C ALA A 96 16.86 -42.44 10.54
N THR A 97 17.47 -41.41 10.02
CA THR A 97 18.92 -41.43 9.84
C THR A 97 19.60 -40.11 9.54
N ALA A 98 19.16 -39.04 10.17
CA ALA A 98 20.09 -37.92 10.30
C ALA A 98 21.33 -38.53 11.02
N ASN A 99 22.49 -38.49 10.38
CA ASN A 99 23.74 -38.97 10.91
C ASN A 99 23.79 -38.89 12.44
N SER A 100 23.66 -40.01 13.09
CA SER A 100 23.56 -40.13 14.54
C SER A 100 24.74 -39.53 15.30
N MET A 101 25.79 -39.13 14.62
CA MET A 101 26.94 -38.45 15.19
C MET A 101 26.76 -36.94 15.33
N LEU A 102 25.87 -36.32 14.56
CA LEU A 102 25.54 -34.90 14.66
C LEU A 102 24.14 -34.66 15.29
N ALA A 103 23.38 -35.71 15.50
CA ALA A 103 22.15 -35.72 16.27
C ALA A 103 22.49 -35.74 17.77
N ALA A 104 23.05 -34.66 18.28
CA ALA A 104 23.05 -34.39 19.70
C ALA A 104 21.61 -34.37 20.18
N GLU A 105 21.34 -34.85 21.40
CA GLU A 105 20.01 -35.14 21.95
C GLU A 105 19.04 -34.00 21.96
N ASP A 106 19.43 -32.78 21.66
CA ASP A 106 18.54 -31.64 21.35
C ASP A 106 19.26 -30.63 20.46
N PRO A 107 19.04 -30.65 19.15
CA PRO A 107 19.75 -29.80 18.23
C PRO A 107 19.28 -28.34 18.22
N GLY A 108 18.30 -27.97 19.01
CA GLY A 108 17.79 -26.61 19.03
C GLY A 108 17.36 -26.08 17.64
N PRO A 109 17.18 -24.76 17.48
CA PRO A 109 16.72 -24.15 16.22
C PRO A 109 17.70 -24.29 15.05
N TYR A 110 18.90 -24.79 15.26
CA TYR A 110 19.92 -24.99 14.24
C TYR A 110 19.74 -26.27 13.42
N ARG A 111 18.78 -27.12 13.73
CA ARG A 111 18.52 -28.41 13.09
C ARG A 111 18.11 -28.32 11.62
N GLN A 112 17.72 -27.17 11.14
CA GLN A 112 17.18 -26.99 9.77
C GLN A 112 18.26 -26.58 8.76
N ARG A 113 19.52 -26.51 9.16
CA ARG A 113 20.60 -26.16 8.24
C ARG A 113 21.20 -27.43 7.62
N TYR A 114 20.84 -27.64 6.37
CA TYR A 114 21.62 -28.35 5.36
C TYR A 114 22.26 -29.67 5.82
N TYR A 115 21.48 -30.71 5.93
CA TYR A 115 21.98 -32.03 6.02
C TYR A 115 22.21 -32.60 4.62
N MET A 116 23.31 -32.22 3.99
CA MET A 116 23.76 -32.86 2.78
C MET A 116 24.55 -34.10 3.16
N SER A 117 24.40 -35.16 2.40
CA SER A 117 25.23 -36.35 2.44
C SER A 117 26.34 -36.23 1.41
N LEU A 118 27.50 -36.83 1.68
CA LEU A 118 28.59 -36.91 0.70
C LEU A 118 28.19 -37.72 -0.55
N ASP A 119 27.15 -38.54 -0.43
CA ASP A 119 26.61 -39.37 -1.51
C ASP A 119 25.51 -38.67 -2.33
N ASP A 120 25.12 -37.48 -1.94
CA ASP A 120 24.06 -36.72 -2.66
C ASP A 120 24.56 -36.32 -4.05
N ALA A 121 23.78 -36.63 -5.07
CA ALA A 121 24.15 -36.30 -6.44
C ALA A 121 23.81 -34.85 -6.79
N ILE A 122 24.63 -34.23 -7.62
CA ILE A 122 24.29 -32.94 -8.23
C ILE A 122 23.22 -33.19 -9.29
N GLY A 123 22.01 -32.68 -9.04
CA GLY A 123 20.88 -32.79 -9.97
C GLY A 123 20.91 -31.75 -11.07
N VAL A 124 21.14 -30.48 -10.70
CA VAL A 124 21.18 -29.34 -11.62
C VAL A 124 22.31 -28.39 -11.24
N CYS A 125 23.06 -27.96 -12.25
CA CYS A 125 24.09 -26.95 -12.10
C CYS A 125 23.70 -25.71 -12.93
N LYS A 126 23.63 -24.52 -12.32
CA LYS A 126 23.24 -23.27 -12.99
C LYS A 126 24.12 -22.09 -12.59
N ASN A 127 24.29 -21.20 -13.56
CA ASN A 127 24.99 -19.93 -13.33
C ASN A 127 23.98 -18.81 -13.22
N TYR A 128 24.01 -18.05 -12.14
CA TYR A 128 23.13 -16.93 -11.89
C TYR A 128 23.88 -15.62 -11.87
N THR A 129 23.28 -14.56 -12.42
CA THR A 129 23.80 -13.20 -12.32
C THR A 129 23.21 -12.52 -11.08
N VAL A 130 24.06 -11.93 -10.26
CA VAL A 130 23.67 -11.16 -9.07
C VAL A 130 23.04 -9.84 -9.48
N ILE A 131 21.72 -9.67 -9.27
CA ILE A 131 20.99 -8.46 -9.63
C ILE A 131 20.58 -7.61 -8.43
N GLY A 132 20.65 -8.17 -7.22
CA GLY A 132 20.30 -7.48 -5.99
C GLY A 132 21.06 -8.00 -4.79
N ILE A 133 21.29 -7.13 -3.82
CA ILE A 133 21.90 -7.44 -2.53
C ILE A 133 20.99 -6.90 -1.45
N TYR A 134 20.56 -7.77 -0.51
CA TYR A 134 19.71 -7.39 0.62
C TYR A 134 20.47 -7.47 1.95
N THR A 135 19.93 -6.87 3.01
CA THR A 135 20.59 -6.76 4.32
C THR A 135 21.03 -8.10 4.88
N GLY A 136 20.16 -9.08 4.90
CA GLY A 136 20.43 -10.40 5.49
C GLY A 136 20.80 -10.32 6.97
N ALA A 137 20.10 -11.02 7.82
CA ALA A 137 20.47 -11.08 9.23
C ALA A 137 21.73 -11.94 9.42
N ARG A 138 22.74 -11.43 10.12
CA ARG A 138 23.92 -12.24 10.48
C ARG A 138 23.56 -13.45 11.34
N PHE A 139 22.49 -13.31 12.11
CA PHE A 139 21.92 -14.39 12.93
C PHE A 139 20.39 -14.30 12.83
N ALA A 140 19.79 -15.28 12.20
CA ALA A 140 18.33 -15.38 12.15
C ALA A 140 17.82 -15.89 13.50
N PHE A 141 17.37 -14.98 14.35
CA PHE A 141 16.76 -15.31 15.64
C PHE A 141 15.24 -15.55 15.54
N GLY A 142 14.65 -15.18 14.43
CA GLY A 142 13.21 -15.34 14.15
C GLY A 142 12.92 -16.44 13.14
N ALA A 143 11.78 -17.10 13.29
CA ALA A 143 11.33 -18.16 12.39
C ALA A 143 11.12 -17.69 10.93
N TYR A 144 11.07 -16.39 10.72
CA TYR A 144 10.77 -15.76 9.42
C TYR A 144 11.94 -14.98 8.82
N GLN A 145 13.08 -14.89 9.51
CA GLN A 145 14.25 -14.20 9.02
C GLN A 145 15.04 -15.08 8.07
N LEU A 146 15.55 -14.48 7.00
CA LEU A 146 16.44 -15.16 6.08
C LEU A 146 17.84 -15.29 6.70
N ASN A 147 18.47 -16.43 6.48
CA ASN A 147 19.85 -16.64 6.94
C ASN A 147 20.83 -15.77 6.15
N ALA A 148 21.98 -15.50 6.77
CA ALA A 148 23.04 -14.70 6.14
C ALA A 148 23.56 -15.28 4.81
N ASP A 149 23.43 -16.58 4.63
CA ASP A 149 23.85 -17.35 3.46
C ASP A 149 22.71 -17.65 2.48
N THR A 150 21.55 -16.99 2.63
CA THR A 150 20.40 -17.26 1.78
C THR A 150 20.49 -16.53 0.44
N ILE A 151 20.25 -17.30 -0.62
CA ILE A 151 20.21 -16.83 -2.01
C ILE A 151 18.77 -16.97 -2.49
N LEU A 152 18.21 -15.93 -3.10
CA LEU A 152 16.88 -15.95 -3.70
C LEU A 152 17.02 -16.11 -5.21
N VAL A 153 16.23 -17.00 -5.80
CA VAL A 153 16.16 -17.20 -7.25
C VAL A 153 14.71 -17.34 -7.72
N PRO A 154 14.38 -16.98 -8.98
CA PRO A 154 13.07 -17.26 -9.54
C PRO A 154 12.80 -18.76 -9.55
N LYS A 155 11.64 -19.19 -9.05
CA LYS A 155 11.29 -20.62 -8.99
C LYS A 155 11.34 -21.27 -10.38
N ALA A 156 10.87 -20.59 -11.41
CA ALA A 156 10.89 -21.10 -12.78
C ALA A 156 12.31 -21.26 -13.37
N SER A 157 13.34 -20.68 -12.75
CA SER A 157 14.73 -20.84 -13.22
C SER A 157 15.27 -22.25 -12.96
N VAL A 158 14.71 -22.99 -12.00
CA VAL A 158 15.18 -24.32 -11.64
C VAL A 158 14.29 -25.39 -12.27
N PRO A 159 14.82 -26.20 -13.21
CA PRO A 159 14.08 -27.30 -13.78
C PRO A 159 13.65 -28.30 -12.70
N ASN A 160 12.41 -28.77 -12.75
CA ASN A 160 11.87 -29.69 -11.77
C ASN A 160 12.01 -29.21 -10.31
N ALA A 161 11.77 -27.93 -10.09
CA ALA A 161 11.89 -27.27 -8.79
C ALA A 161 11.25 -28.06 -7.63
N GLN A 162 10.13 -28.77 -7.91
CA GLN A 162 9.44 -29.60 -6.94
C GLN A 162 10.30 -30.73 -6.34
N ASN A 163 11.35 -31.17 -7.02
CA ASN A 163 12.27 -32.20 -6.51
C ASN A 163 13.21 -31.65 -5.45
N TYR A 164 13.43 -30.32 -5.45
CA TYR A 164 14.30 -29.62 -4.54
C TYR A 164 13.52 -28.89 -3.44
N GLU A 165 12.20 -28.87 -3.51
CA GLU A 165 11.36 -28.27 -2.49
C GLU A 165 11.40 -29.11 -1.22
N THR A 166 12.02 -28.59 -0.18
CA THR A 166 11.94 -29.22 1.13
C THR A 166 10.55 -29.00 1.71
N ARG A 167 9.90 -30.06 2.17
CA ARG A 167 8.59 -29.98 2.88
C ARG A 167 8.66 -29.19 4.20
N ALA A 168 9.84 -28.74 4.58
CA ALA A 168 10.14 -28.34 5.92
C ALA A 168 9.59 -26.98 6.34
N ASN A 169 9.15 -26.12 5.43
CA ASN A 169 8.74 -24.78 5.87
C ASN A 169 7.44 -24.30 5.27
N SER A 170 6.34 -24.86 5.80
CA SER A 170 5.01 -24.24 5.68
C SER A 170 4.99 -22.79 6.21
N LEU A 171 5.94 -22.42 7.06
CA LEU A 171 6.11 -21.06 7.59
C LEU A 171 6.67 -20.05 6.59
N LEU A 172 7.27 -20.51 5.48
CA LEU A 172 7.77 -19.63 4.40
C LEU A 172 6.74 -19.45 3.27
N ASN A 173 5.62 -20.14 3.31
CA ASN A 173 4.56 -19.95 2.34
C ASN A 173 3.81 -18.66 2.64
N THR A 174 4.23 -17.58 2.02
CA THR A 174 3.58 -16.28 2.09
C THR A 174 2.79 -16.02 0.81
N PHE A 175 1.65 -15.42 0.94
CA PHE A 175 0.88 -14.91 -0.19
C PHE A 175 0.38 -13.50 0.11
N VAL A 176 0.31 -12.71 -0.93
CA VAL A 176 -0.08 -11.30 -0.81
C VAL A 176 -1.56 -11.18 -1.13
N LEU A 177 -2.30 -10.61 -0.20
CA LEU A 177 -3.67 -10.22 -0.40
C LEU A 177 -3.74 -8.80 -1.00
N LYS A 178 -4.80 -8.55 -1.74
CA LYS A 178 -5.11 -7.20 -2.19
C LYS A 178 -5.36 -6.31 -0.97
N ASN A 179 -4.83 -5.09 -0.99
CA ASN A 179 -5.06 -4.13 0.07
C ASN A 179 -6.55 -3.96 0.36
N GLY A 180 -6.91 -4.04 1.63
CA GLY A 180 -8.29 -3.94 2.10
C GLY A 180 -9.08 -5.25 2.08
N SER A 181 -8.53 -6.37 1.56
CA SER A 181 -9.24 -7.66 1.53
C SER A 181 -8.87 -8.60 2.70
N ALA A 182 -8.00 -8.20 3.60
CA ALA A 182 -7.53 -9.05 4.69
C ALA A 182 -8.68 -9.51 5.62
N LYS A 183 -9.55 -8.60 6.05
CA LYS A 183 -10.72 -8.94 6.90
C LYS A 183 -11.72 -9.87 6.19
N GLU A 184 -11.93 -9.69 4.89
CA GLU A 184 -12.82 -10.54 4.10
C GLU A 184 -12.23 -11.93 3.93
N PHE A 185 -10.94 -12.03 3.68
CA PHE A 185 -10.21 -13.28 3.59
C PHE A 185 -10.19 -14.02 4.94
N GLU A 186 -9.91 -13.32 6.05
CA GLU A 186 -9.95 -13.89 7.41
C GLU A 186 -11.32 -14.50 7.69
N LYS A 187 -12.40 -13.76 7.44
CA LYS A 187 -13.77 -14.26 7.59
C LYS A 187 -14.06 -15.48 6.70
N TYR A 188 -13.52 -15.50 5.49
CA TYR A 188 -13.65 -16.66 4.60
C TYR A 188 -12.91 -17.89 5.18
N MET A 189 -11.70 -17.71 5.72
CA MET A 189 -10.93 -18.79 6.35
C MET A 189 -11.60 -19.28 7.65
N GLU A 190 -12.23 -18.39 8.43
CA GLU A 190 -13.06 -18.80 9.57
C GLU A 190 -14.20 -19.72 9.15
N GLN A 191 -14.90 -19.40 8.06
CA GLN A 191 -15.98 -20.22 7.53
C GLN A 191 -15.51 -21.60 7.08
N GLN A 192 -14.24 -21.72 6.66
CA GLN A 192 -13.61 -22.97 6.28
C GLN A 192 -12.97 -23.72 7.46
N ASN A 193 -13.07 -23.22 8.68
CA ASN A 193 -12.39 -23.74 9.90
C ASN A 193 -10.85 -23.75 9.75
N LEU A 194 -10.29 -22.80 9.01
CA LEU A 194 -8.86 -22.69 8.77
C LEU A 194 -8.23 -21.43 9.41
N ALA A 195 -8.99 -20.66 10.18
CA ALA A 195 -8.55 -19.38 10.76
C ALA A 195 -7.23 -19.48 11.54
N GLY A 196 -7.05 -20.56 12.32
CA GLY A 196 -5.83 -20.77 13.11
C GLY A 196 -4.58 -21.21 12.31
N GLN A 197 -4.70 -21.41 11.00
CA GLN A 197 -3.58 -21.85 10.17
C GLN A 197 -2.87 -20.70 9.44
N PHE A 198 -3.41 -19.49 9.54
CA PHE A 198 -2.87 -18.31 8.86
C PHE A 198 -2.50 -17.24 9.88
N LEU A 199 -1.36 -16.62 9.63
CA LEU A 199 -0.95 -15.43 10.35
C LEU A 199 -1.13 -14.24 9.42
N TYR A 200 -1.94 -13.27 9.83
CA TYR A 200 -2.27 -12.10 9.02
C TYR A 200 -1.39 -10.93 9.43
N PHE A 201 -0.71 -10.34 8.46
CA PHE A 201 0.08 -9.13 8.62
C PHE A 201 -0.48 -8.06 7.70
N ASP A 202 -1.24 -7.13 8.21
CA ASP A 202 -1.82 -6.04 7.43
C ASP A 202 -1.14 -4.68 7.67
N GLN A 203 -0.09 -4.64 8.49
CA GLN A 203 0.68 -3.44 8.83
C GLN A 203 -0.22 -2.25 9.26
N ASP A 204 -1.27 -2.54 10.02
CA ASP A 204 -2.30 -1.58 10.44
C ASP A 204 -3.09 -0.93 9.28
N PHE A 205 -2.96 -1.45 8.06
CA PHE A 205 -3.65 -0.91 6.89
C PHE A 205 -5.17 -0.91 7.09
N SER A 206 -5.74 -1.98 7.65
CA SER A 206 -7.19 -2.07 7.91
C SER A 206 -7.66 -1.00 8.90
N SER A 207 -6.88 -0.69 9.93
CA SER A 207 -7.22 0.37 10.90
C SER A 207 -7.08 1.76 10.31
N MET A 208 -6.06 1.95 9.48
CA MET A 208 -5.85 3.19 8.73
C MET A 208 -6.96 3.41 7.70
N GLN A 209 -7.35 2.37 6.97
CA GLN A 209 -8.46 2.44 6.00
C GLN A 209 -9.78 2.79 6.70
N GLU A 210 -10.09 2.16 7.84
CA GLU A 210 -11.29 2.47 8.63
C GLU A 210 -11.31 3.94 9.09
N SER A 211 -10.14 4.45 9.49
CA SER A 211 -9.97 5.86 9.85
C SER A 211 -10.16 6.80 8.65
N LEU A 212 -9.66 6.43 7.47
CA LEU A 212 -9.85 7.20 6.23
C LEU A 212 -11.31 7.20 5.79
N ASP A 213 -12.00 6.06 5.83
CA ASP A 213 -13.42 5.94 5.50
C ASP A 213 -14.29 6.76 6.47
N ALA A 214 -13.93 6.78 7.76
CA ALA A 214 -14.59 7.63 8.75
C ALA A 214 -14.36 9.12 8.47
N LEU A 215 -13.14 9.51 8.06
CA LEU A 215 -12.83 10.89 7.66
C LEU A 215 -13.62 11.30 6.42
N GLU A 216 -13.68 10.45 5.39
CA GLU A 216 -14.47 10.69 4.17
C GLU A 216 -15.95 10.86 4.49
N THR A 217 -16.50 9.96 5.31
CA THR A 217 -17.89 10.03 5.75
C THR A 217 -18.19 11.32 6.50
N ASN A 218 -17.31 11.73 7.41
CA ASN A 218 -17.48 12.95 8.17
C ASN A 218 -17.32 14.21 7.29
N ALA A 219 -16.37 14.19 6.35
CA ALA A 219 -16.20 15.27 5.38
C ALA A 219 -17.46 15.43 4.51
N MET A 220 -18.05 14.33 4.04
CA MET A 220 -19.29 14.35 3.26
C MET A 220 -20.49 14.89 4.07
N ARG A 221 -20.59 14.51 5.35
CA ARG A 221 -21.62 15.07 6.25
C ARG A 221 -21.45 16.57 6.44
N LEU A 222 -20.23 17.04 6.71
CA LEU A 222 -19.91 18.46 6.84
C LEU A 222 -20.22 19.24 5.57
N MET A 223 -19.89 18.66 4.40
CA MET A 223 -20.23 19.25 3.11
C MET A 223 -21.74 19.40 2.93
N MET A 224 -22.54 18.38 3.25
CA MET A 224 -24.01 18.46 3.17
C MET A 224 -24.60 19.52 4.10
N VAL A 225 -24.10 19.60 5.34
CA VAL A 225 -24.49 20.65 6.28
C VAL A 225 -24.12 22.04 5.74
N GLY A 226 -22.91 22.19 5.21
CA GLY A 226 -22.44 23.45 4.59
C GLY A 226 -23.32 23.89 3.42
N ILE A 227 -23.69 22.97 2.53
CA ILE A 227 -24.62 23.23 1.42
C ILE A 227 -25.98 23.66 1.97
N GLY A 228 -26.51 22.97 2.97
CA GLY A 228 -27.77 23.32 3.62
C GLY A 228 -27.79 24.74 4.19
N VAL A 229 -26.74 25.11 4.94
CA VAL A 229 -26.57 26.47 5.50
C VAL A 229 -26.43 27.50 4.38
N PHE A 230 -25.65 27.21 3.34
CA PHE A 230 -25.50 28.09 2.17
C PHE A 230 -26.85 28.36 1.47
N LEU A 231 -27.64 27.32 1.22
CA LEU A 231 -28.97 27.46 0.58
C LEU A 231 -29.89 28.30 1.45
N LEU A 232 -29.92 28.04 2.75
CA LEU A 232 -30.81 28.74 3.69
C LEU A 232 -30.42 30.22 3.82
N THR A 233 -29.13 30.52 3.95
CA THR A 233 -28.63 31.92 4.02
C THR A 233 -28.83 32.66 2.71
N SER A 234 -28.63 32.00 1.55
CA SER A 234 -28.89 32.57 0.23
C SER A 234 -30.39 32.91 0.05
N ALA A 235 -31.26 31.98 0.43
CA ALA A 235 -32.71 32.21 0.37
C ALA A 235 -33.14 33.37 1.28
N LEU A 236 -32.61 33.43 2.50
CA LEU A 236 -32.90 34.50 3.44
C LEU A 236 -32.38 35.84 2.91
N PHE A 237 -31.17 35.90 2.37
CA PHE A 237 -30.60 37.10 1.76
C PHE A 237 -31.46 37.61 0.61
N LEU A 238 -31.87 36.75 -0.32
CA LEU A 238 -32.77 37.13 -1.43
C LEU A 238 -34.12 37.62 -0.92
N PHE A 239 -34.72 36.92 0.05
CA PHE A 239 -35.99 37.31 0.64
C PHE A 239 -35.94 38.71 1.27
N LEU A 240 -34.91 38.98 2.08
CA LEU A 240 -34.74 40.29 2.75
C LEU A 240 -34.52 41.42 1.73
N ASN A 241 -33.67 41.18 0.72
CA ASN A 241 -33.40 42.15 -0.32
C ASN A 241 -34.66 42.47 -1.11
N PHE A 242 -35.43 41.48 -1.55
CA PHE A 242 -36.68 41.71 -2.28
C PHE A 242 -37.72 42.36 -1.42
N ARG A 243 -37.82 42.03 -0.13
CA ARG A 243 -38.74 42.72 0.80
C ARG A 243 -38.37 44.21 0.89
N ARG A 244 -37.11 44.54 1.03
CA ARG A 244 -36.60 45.95 1.11
C ARG A 244 -36.84 46.69 -0.22
N MET A 245 -36.56 46.06 -1.34
CA MET A 245 -36.66 46.69 -2.67
C MET A 245 -38.12 46.78 -3.19
N ASN A 246 -39.06 46.07 -2.59
CA ASN A 246 -40.45 46.00 -3.09
C ASN A 246 -41.12 47.38 -3.21
N LEU A 247 -40.91 48.26 -2.27
CA LEU A 247 -41.43 49.64 -2.31
C LEU A 247 -40.80 50.44 -3.44
N THR A 248 -39.50 50.36 -3.61
CA THR A 248 -38.73 51.03 -4.68
C THR A 248 -39.14 50.54 -6.04
N ILE A 249 -39.27 49.22 -6.22
CA ILE A 249 -39.71 48.58 -7.47
C ILE A 249 -41.13 49.06 -7.85
N ARG A 250 -42.03 49.12 -6.86
CA ARG A 250 -43.40 49.62 -7.08
C ARG A 250 -43.40 51.07 -7.51
N GLY A 251 -42.61 51.93 -6.83
CA GLY A 251 -42.50 53.36 -7.18
C GLY A 251 -41.96 53.57 -8.59
N VAL A 252 -40.90 52.88 -8.98
CA VAL A 252 -40.29 52.97 -10.32
C VAL A 252 -41.21 52.47 -11.42
N ARG A 253 -42.04 51.45 -11.14
CA ARG A 253 -43.03 50.94 -12.08
C ARG A 253 -44.22 51.87 -12.24
N LEU A 254 -44.64 52.54 -11.17
CA LEU A 254 -45.70 53.59 -11.24
C LEU A 254 -45.26 54.78 -12.08
N LEU A 255 -43.94 55.06 -12.14
CA LEU A 255 -43.38 56.07 -13.04
C LEU A 255 -43.24 55.61 -14.51
N GLY A 256 -43.84 54.47 -14.88
CA GLY A 256 -43.93 54.00 -16.26
C GLY A 256 -42.69 53.21 -16.77
N ARG A 257 -41.70 52.87 -15.94
CA ARG A 257 -40.58 52.05 -16.36
C ARG A 257 -40.99 50.60 -16.68
N SER A 258 -40.43 50.07 -17.75
CA SER A 258 -40.67 48.68 -18.17
C SER A 258 -40.08 47.65 -17.19
N SER A 259 -40.74 46.48 -17.09
CA SER A 259 -40.22 45.36 -16.27
C SER A 259 -38.80 44.96 -16.63
N LYS A 260 -38.41 45.06 -17.91
CA LYS A 260 -37.04 44.76 -18.36
C LYS A 260 -36.01 45.76 -17.84
N ALA A 261 -36.35 47.06 -17.78
CA ALA A 261 -35.48 48.08 -17.24
C ALA A 261 -35.26 47.90 -15.73
N VAL A 262 -36.32 47.59 -14.98
CA VAL A 262 -36.25 47.31 -13.54
C VAL A 262 -35.42 46.03 -13.27
N PHE A 263 -35.62 44.98 -14.06
CA PHE A 263 -34.83 43.77 -13.97
C PHE A 263 -33.33 44.06 -14.12
N ARG A 264 -32.94 44.78 -15.17
CA ARG A 264 -31.57 45.13 -15.44
C ARG A 264 -30.93 45.96 -14.32
N GLU A 265 -31.63 46.94 -13.77
CA GLU A 265 -31.13 47.75 -12.65
C GLU A 265 -30.88 46.92 -11.37
N ILE A 266 -31.81 46.02 -11.05
CA ILE A 266 -31.64 45.13 -9.88
C ILE A 266 -30.46 44.20 -10.07
N ILE A 267 -30.32 43.58 -11.21
CA ILE A 267 -29.21 42.69 -11.51
C ILE A 267 -27.90 43.43 -11.45
N MET A 268 -27.76 44.59 -12.05
CA MET A 268 -26.55 45.42 -12.01
C MET A 268 -26.16 45.86 -10.59
N ALA A 269 -27.13 45.99 -9.68
CA ALA A 269 -26.89 46.32 -8.27
C ALA A 269 -26.44 45.09 -7.44
N LEU A 270 -26.97 43.90 -7.76
CA LEU A 270 -26.71 42.68 -6.97
C LEU A 270 -25.46 41.92 -7.40
N ILE A 271 -25.09 41.94 -8.68
CA ILE A 271 -23.87 41.23 -9.18
C ILE A 271 -22.59 41.63 -8.43
N PRO A 272 -22.25 42.90 -8.24
CA PRO A 272 -21.07 43.28 -7.52
C PRO A 272 -21.05 42.79 -6.07
N LEU A 273 -22.24 42.81 -5.43
CA LEU A 273 -22.36 42.34 -4.05
C LEU A 273 -22.16 40.82 -3.93
N GLU A 274 -22.74 40.05 -4.87
CA GLU A 274 -22.54 38.60 -4.94
C GLU A 274 -21.08 38.23 -5.24
N THR A 275 -20.44 38.95 -6.15
CA THR A 275 -19.01 38.74 -6.46
C THR A 275 -18.14 38.98 -5.23
N LEU A 276 -18.38 40.08 -4.50
CA LEU A 276 -17.68 40.38 -3.24
C LEU A 276 -17.94 39.30 -2.18
N ALA A 277 -19.17 38.84 -2.04
CA ALA A 277 -19.53 37.82 -1.07
C ALA A 277 -18.81 36.48 -1.36
N VAL A 278 -18.73 36.07 -2.63
CA VAL A 278 -18.01 34.86 -3.04
C VAL A 278 -16.51 35.02 -2.81
N LEU A 279 -15.91 36.16 -3.16
CA LEU A 279 -14.50 36.42 -2.92
C LEU A 279 -14.16 36.38 -1.43
N PHE A 280 -14.95 37.07 -0.60
CA PHE A 280 -14.78 37.06 0.86
C PHE A 280 -14.93 35.66 1.44
N GLY A 281 -15.97 34.93 1.02
CA GLY A 281 -16.21 33.55 1.45
C GLY A 281 -15.08 32.62 1.08
N THR A 282 -14.52 32.76 -0.13
CA THR A 282 -13.38 31.96 -0.57
C THR A 282 -12.12 32.28 0.22
N CYS A 283 -11.82 33.56 0.47
CA CYS A 283 -10.69 33.95 1.31
C CYS A 283 -10.83 33.44 2.74
N ALA A 284 -12.02 33.54 3.33
CA ALA A 284 -12.30 33.04 4.67
C ALA A 284 -12.17 31.52 4.74
N ALA A 285 -12.62 30.79 3.71
CA ALA A 285 -12.47 29.33 3.64
C ALA A 285 -11.00 28.91 3.58
N ILE A 286 -10.15 29.61 2.80
CA ILE A 286 -8.70 29.39 2.75
C ILE A 286 -8.07 29.60 4.12
N ALA A 287 -8.37 30.73 4.76
CA ALA A 287 -7.79 31.06 6.07
C ALA A 287 -8.23 30.07 7.15
N LEU A 288 -9.50 29.64 7.12
CA LEU A 288 -10.04 28.66 8.07
C LEU A 288 -9.40 27.29 7.86
N PHE A 289 -9.23 26.87 6.60
CA PHE A 289 -8.57 25.63 6.27
C PHE A 289 -7.13 25.59 6.77
N ASP A 290 -6.38 26.66 6.58
CA ASP A 290 -4.98 26.77 7.03
C ASP A 290 -4.88 26.66 8.57
N VAL A 291 -5.81 27.29 9.30
CA VAL A 291 -5.90 27.19 10.76
C VAL A 291 -6.27 25.79 11.23
N VAL A 292 -7.24 25.15 10.55
CA VAL A 292 -7.71 23.80 10.91
C VAL A 292 -6.63 22.75 10.61
N THR A 293 -5.96 22.85 9.47
CA THR A 293 -4.91 21.87 9.11
C THR A 293 -3.68 21.99 10.01
N ARG A 294 -3.28 23.21 10.40
CA ARG A 294 -2.16 23.40 11.32
C ARG A 294 -2.42 22.88 12.72
N ASN A 295 -3.65 22.93 13.20
CA ASN A 295 -3.99 22.60 14.58
C ASN A 295 -4.56 21.20 14.79
N LEU A 296 -5.19 20.60 13.78
CA LEU A 296 -5.98 19.36 13.93
C LEU A 296 -5.52 18.21 13.03
N LEU A 297 -4.78 18.46 11.98
CA LEU A 297 -4.43 17.45 11.00
C LEU A 297 -2.95 17.62 10.62
N SER A 298 -2.22 16.52 10.71
CA SER A 298 -0.83 16.47 10.24
C SER A 298 -0.73 16.96 8.79
N SER A 299 0.45 17.44 8.40
CA SER A 299 0.84 18.04 7.12
C SER A 299 0.47 17.29 5.82
N ALA A 300 -0.27 16.19 5.91
CA ALA A 300 -0.68 15.33 4.79
C ALA A 300 -1.85 15.88 3.96
N LEU A 301 -2.64 16.82 4.49
CA LEU A 301 -3.75 17.42 3.76
C LEU A 301 -3.32 18.70 3.06
N THR A 302 -3.26 18.66 1.74
CA THR A 302 -3.00 19.84 0.90
C THR A 302 -4.27 20.32 0.23
N LEU A 303 -4.53 21.63 0.30
CA LEU A 303 -5.57 22.26 -0.49
C LEU A 303 -5.22 22.14 -1.98
N ARG A 304 -6.12 21.52 -2.73
CA ARG A 304 -6.03 21.56 -4.20
C ARG A 304 -6.64 22.87 -4.71
N PRO A 305 -5.84 23.79 -5.27
CA PRO A 305 -6.34 25.08 -5.73
C PRO A 305 -7.43 24.92 -6.83
N GLU A 306 -7.35 23.86 -7.62
CA GLU A 306 -8.34 23.54 -8.64
C GLU A 306 -9.73 23.25 -8.04
N ALA A 307 -9.79 22.44 -6.97
CA ALA A 307 -11.05 22.11 -6.30
C ALA A 307 -11.68 23.35 -5.65
N MET A 308 -10.86 24.25 -5.13
CA MET A 308 -11.35 25.52 -4.58
C MET A 308 -11.89 26.45 -5.67
N ALA A 309 -11.18 26.57 -6.78
CA ALA A 309 -11.65 27.37 -7.92
C ALA A 309 -12.97 26.84 -8.45
N VAL A 310 -13.11 25.53 -8.62
CA VAL A 310 -14.35 24.88 -9.05
C VAL A 310 -15.48 25.16 -8.07
N SER A 311 -15.27 25.01 -6.76
CA SER A 311 -16.32 25.26 -5.75
C SER A 311 -16.74 26.73 -5.70
N ALA A 312 -15.79 27.68 -5.80
CA ALA A 312 -16.08 29.11 -5.86
C ALA A 312 -16.88 29.49 -7.10
N VAL A 313 -16.50 28.99 -8.27
CA VAL A 313 -17.21 29.20 -9.53
C VAL A 313 -18.62 28.59 -9.45
N THR A 314 -18.77 27.39 -8.93
CA THR A 314 -20.08 26.72 -8.78
C THR A 314 -21.00 27.53 -7.85
N ALA A 315 -20.50 27.99 -6.71
CA ALA A 315 -21.25 28.84 -5.78
C ALA A 315 -21.67 30.17 -6.43
N PHE A 316 -20.79 30.80 -7.19
CA PHE A 316 -21.08 32.04 -7.91
C PHE A 316 -22.17 31.83 -8.97
N VAL A 317 -22.04 30.81 -9.79
CA VAL A 317 -23.06 30.48 -10.83
C VAL A 317 -24.40 30.20 -10.19
N PHE A 318 -24.42 29.45 -9.09
CA PHE A 318 -25.68 29.16 -8.37
C PHE A 318 -26.36 30.44 -7.83
N LEU A 319 -25.59 31.34 -7.20
CA LEU A 319 -26.10 32.61 -6.72
C LEU A 319 -26.65 33.46 -7.89
N MET A 320 -25.89 33.60 -8.97
CA MET A 320 -26.29 34.32 -10.15
C MET A 320 -27.61 33.80 -10.75
N VAL A 321 -27.73 32.50 -10.94
CA VAL A 321 -28.95 31.88 -11.48
C VAL A 321 -30.11 32.08 -10.53
N SER A 322 -29.92 31.87 -9.24
CA SER A 322 -30.93 32.07 -8.20
C SER A 322 -31.44 33.51 -8.16
N THR A 323 -30.52 34.49 -8.24
CA THR A 323 -30.86 35.92 -8.27
C THR A 323 -31.59 36.30 -9.56
N MET A 324 -31.15 35.78 -10.71
CA MET A 324 -31.82 36.01 -11.99
C MET A 324 -33.28 35.49 -11.97
N ILE A 325 -33.48 34.25 -11.52
CA ILE A 325 -34.83 33.66 -11.42
C ILE A 325 -35.72 34.47 -10.46
N SER A 326 -35.19 34.75 -9.27
CA SER A 326 -35.94 35.48 -8.26
C SER A 326 -36.30 36.90 -8.73
N THR A 327 -35.36 37.61 -9.36
CA THR A 327 -35.57 38.95 -9.91
C THR A 327 -36.60 38.92 -11.04
N ALA A 328 -36.56 37.93 -11.93
CA ALA A 328 -37.52 37.74 -13.00
C ALA A 328 -38.95 37.54 -12.46
N ILE A 329 -39.11 36.71 -11.42
CA ILE A 329 -40.39 36.50 -10.74
C ILE A 329 -40.91 37.80 -10.14
N PHE A 330 -40.07 38.56 -9.43
CA PHE A 330 -40.47 39.82 -8.81
C PHE A 330 -40.77 40.91 -9.82
N ALA A 331 -39.93 41.06 -10.87
CA ALA A 331 -40.16 42.06 -11.93
C ALA A 331 -41.45 41.82 -12.72
N ASN A 332 -41.86 40.55 -12.88
CA ASN A 332 -43.07 40.18 -13.62
C ASN A 332 -44.35 40.08 -12.76
N ARG A 333 -44.25 40.21 -11.44
CA ARG A 333 -45.45 40.25 -10.59
C ARG A 333 -46.36 41.38 -11.05
N LYS A 334 -47.57 41.03 -11.47
CA LYS A 334 -48.62 42.03 -11.78
C LYS A 334 -48.83 42.89 -10.54
N LEU A 335 -48.85 44.20 -10.72
CA LEU A 335 -49.28 45.11 -9.67
C LEU A 335 -50.65 44.63 -9.19
N MET A 336 -50.71 43.95 -8.06
CA MET A 336 -51.97 43.57 -7.47
C MET A 336 -52.76 44.88 -7.27
N LYS A 337 -53.95 44.91 -7.88
CA LYS A 337 -54.90 46.03 -7.70
C LYS A 337 -54.99 46.26 -6.20
N ALA A 338 -54.54 47.42 -5.76
CA ALA A 338 -54.91 47.92 -4.45
C ALA A 338 -56.42 48.02 -4.45
N LYS A 339 -57.11 47.16 -3.68
CA LYS A 339 -58.47 47.48 -3.26
C LYS A 339 -58.37 48.50 -2.17
#